data_d66fd72424460a5172574ed4cb2c8e99
#
_entry.id   d66fd72424460a5172574ed4cb2c8e99
#
_cell.length_a   1.000
_cell.length_b   1.000
_cell.length_c   1.000
_cell.angle_alpha   90.00
_cell.angle_beta   90.00
_cell.angle_gamma   90.00
#
_symmetry.space_group_name_H-M   'P 1'
#
loop_
_entity.id
_entity.type
_entity.pdbx_description
1 polymer ?
#
loop_
_entity_poly.entity_id
_entity_poly.type
_entity_poly.pdbx_seq_one_letter_code
_entity_poly.pdbx_strand_id
1 'polypeptide(L)' 'MKKNNIQKLEIFQIFAHADIQPRAEIHQETVNEYAEEMLQGANFPPVVVFRDDDVFYWLADGFHRFEAAKKAGRSVIHAE' A
#
# COMPACT_ATOMS: atom_id res chain seq x y z
N MET A 1 -24.74 -5.45 8.73
CA MET A 1 -23.68 -4.59 9.06
C MET A 1 -22.36 -4.96 8.44
N LYS A 2 -21.75 -4.02 7.85
CA LYS A 2 -20.54 -4.26 7.13
C LYS A 2 -19.33 -4.02 7.99
N LYS A 3 -18.39 -4.90 7.91
CA LYS A 3 -17.15 -4.74 8.64
C LYS A 3 -16.00 -4.60 7.68
N ASN A 4 -15.12 -3.69 8.00
CA ASN A 4 -13.90 -3.54 7.23
C ASN A 4 -12.97 -4.68 7.58
N ASN A 5 -12.51 -5.37 6.57
CA ASN A 5 -11.57 -6.46 6.77
C ASN A 5 -10.17 -5.94 6.57
N ILE A 6 -9.65 -5.31 7.62
CA ILE A 6 -8.29 -4.80 7.56
C ILE A 6 -7.38 -5.92 8.00
N GLN A 7 -6.45 -6.27 7.14
CA GLN A 7 -5.52 -7.33 7.44
C GLN A 7 -4.10 -6.87 7.17
N LYS A 8 -3.17 -7.56 7.76
CA LYS A 8 -1.77 -7.27 7.58
C LYS A 8 -1.23 -8.19 6.50
N LEU A 9 -0.75 -7.62 5.43
CA LEU A 9 -0.24 -8.38 4.31
C LEU A 9 1.23 -8.13 4.13
N GLU A 10 1.93 -9.13 3.62
CA GLU A 10 3.32 -8.95 3.23
C GLU A 10 3.35 -8.10 1.98
N ILE A 11 4.25 -7.15 1.96
CA ILE A 11 4.34 -6.24 0.83
C ILE A 11 4.61 -7.01 -0.46
N PHE A 12 5.39 -8.09 -0.38
CA PHE A 12 5.70 -8.85 -1.60
C PHE A 12 4.49 -9.57 -2.19
N GLN A 13 3.39 -9.66 -1.43
CA GLN A 13 2.18 -10.29 -1.94
C GLN A 13 1.32 -9.33 -2.76
N ILE A 14 1.68 -8.05 -2.77
CA ILE A 14 0.85 -7.03 -3.39
C ILE A 14 1.51 -6.55 -4.66
N PHE A 15 0.77 -6.62 -5.76
CA PHE A 15 1.24 -6.12 -7.05
C PHE A 15 0.71 -4.72 -7.26
N ALA A 16 1.60 -3.78 -7.51
CA ALA A 16 1.24 -2.39 -7.73
C ALA A 16 1.88 -1.93 -9.03
N HIS A 17 1.23 -2.25 -10.14
CA HIS A 17 1.77 -1.93 -11.44
C HIS A 17 1.08 -0.71 -12.03
N ALA A 18 1.86 0.31 -12.30
CA ALA A 18 1.33 1.52 -12.92
C ALA A 18 0.78 1.23 -14.31
N ASP A 19 1.30 0.21 -14.97
CA ASP A 19 0.81 -0.17 -16.29
C ASP A 19 -0.66 -0.54 -16.28
N ILE A 20 -1.10 -1.13 -15.18
CA ILE A 20 -2.47 -1.58 -15.06
C ILE A 20 -3.36 -0.45 -14.58
N GLN A 21 -2.76 0.51 -13.87
CA GLN A 21 -3.48 1.66 -13.35
C GLN A 21 -2.89 2.91 -13.96
N PRO A 22 -3.25 3.21 -15.20
CA PRO A 22 -2.59 4.34 -15.89
C PRO A 22 -2.79 5.69 -15.22
N ARG A 23 -3.80 5.81 -14.37
CA ARG A 23 -4.02 7.06 -13.65
C ARG A 23 -3.25 7.13 -12.35
N ALA A 24 -2.59 6.06 -11.98
CA ALA A 24 -1.85 6.02 -10.72
C ALA A 24 -0.51 6.68 -10.93
N GLU A 25 -0.51 7.98 -10.81
CA GLU A 25 0.71 8.76 -10.92
C GLU A 25 1.41 8.79 -9.58
N ILE A 26 2.67 8.42 -9.58
CA ILE A 26 3.44 8.40 -8.35
C ILE A 26 4.23 9.69 -8.24
N HIS A 27 3.94 10.46 -7.20
CA HIS A 27 4.67 11.67 -6.90
C HIS A 27 5.73 11.34 -5.88
N GLN A 28 6.97 11.36 -6.31
CA GLN A 28 8.07 10.92 -5.47
C GLN A 28 8.19 11.75 -4.20
N GLU A 29 7.91 13.03 -4.30
CA GLU A 29 7.94 13.90 -3.12
C GLU A 29 6.99 13.44 -2.05
N THR A 30 5.78 13.07 -2.46
CA THR A 30 4.77 12.58 -1.52
C THR A 30 5.20 11.27 -0.90
N VAL A 31 5.78 10.39 -1.71
CA VAL A 31 6.30 9.12 -1.21
C VAL A 31 7.36 9.37 -0.15
N ASN A 32 8.26 10.30 -0.42
CA ASN A 32 9.33 10.60 0.52
C ASN A 32 8.79 11.14 1.84
N GLU A 33 7.80 12.03 1.76
CA GLU A 33 7.19 12.59 2.96
C GLU A 33 6.49 11.51 3.78
N TYR A 34 5.73 10.67 3.11
CA TYR A 34 5.01 9.61 3.80
C TYR A 34 5.98 8.63 4.46
N ALA A 35 7.06 8.30 3.74
CA ALA A 35 8.04 7.37 4.29
C ALA A 35 8.68 7.95 5.55
N GLU A 36 8.98 9.24 5.54
CA GLU A 36 9.57 9.89 6.69
C GLU A 36 8.61 9.87 7.87
N GLU A 37 7.34 10.15 7.60
CA GLU A 37 6.34 10.14 8.65
C GLU A 37 6.17 8.73 9.22
N MET A 38 6.23 7.73 8.37
CA MET A 38 6.14 6.35 8.83
C MET A 38 7.29 5.99 9.74
N LEU A 39 8.49 6.46 9.40
CA LEU A 39 9.66 6.21 10.24
C LEU A 39 9.53 6.87 11.60
N GLN A 40 8.72 7.91 11.67
CA GLN A 40 8.49 8.61 12.94
C GLN A 40 7.28 8.06 13.69
N GLY A 41 6.70 7.00 13.19
CA GLY A 41 5.61 6.34 13.89
C GLY A 41 4.22 6.77 13.49
N ALA A 42 4.07 7.52 12.42
CA ALA A 42 2.75 7.94 11.97
C ALA A 42 1.94 6.76 11.48
N ASN A 43 0.65 6.80 11.74
CA ASN A 43 -0.29 5.78 11.28
C ASN A 43 -1.00 6.27 10.04
N PHE A 44 -1.03 5.42 9.04
CA PHE A 44 -1.71 5.74 7.79
C PHE A 44 -2.91 4.83 7.61
N PRO A 45 -3.93 5.28 6.90
CA PRO A 45 -5.05 4.39 6.57
C PRO A 45 -4.56 3.19 5.76
N PRO A 46 -5.25 2.07 5.85
CA PRO A 46 -4.85 0.90 5.08
C PRO A 46 -4.99 1.16 3.59
N VAL A 47 -4.13 0.51 2.82
CA VAL A 47 -4.28 0.55 1.36
C VAL A 47 -5.44 -0.36 0.99
N VAL A 48 -5.94 -0.18 -0.22
CA VAL A 48 -7.06 -1.00 -0.70
C VAL A 48 -6.53 -1.97 -1.74
N VAL A 49 -6.85 -3.24 -1.54
CA VAL A 49 -6.41 -4.29 -2.47
C VAL A 49 -7.60 -5.15 -2.82
N PHE A 50 -7.47 -5.89 -3.91
CA PHE A 50 -8.40 -6.96 -4.17
C PHE A 50 -7.61 -8.21 -4.50
N ARG A 51 -8.22 -9.33 -4.20
CA ARG A 51 -7.55 -10.62 -4.27
C ARG A 51 -7.42 -11.08 -5.72
N ASP A 52 -6.23 -11.51 -6.06
CA ASP A 52 -6.00 -12.10 -7.36
C ASP A 52 -6.14 -13.62 -7.27
N ASP A 53 -5.49 -14.20 -6.28
CA ASP A 53 -5.68 -15.61 -5.99
C ASP A 53 -5.49 -15.79 -4.49
N ASP A 54 -5.20 -16.99 -4.05
CA ASP A 54 -5.14 -17.28 -2.62
C ASP A 54 -4.00 -16.55 -1.93
N VAL A 55 -2.97 -16.18 -2.69
CA VAL A 55 -1.75 -15.67 -2.09
C VAL A 55 -1.47 -14.23 -2.46
N PHE A 56 -1.87 -13.80 -3.66
CA PHE A 56 -1.47 -12.51 -4.18
C PHE A 56 -2.65 -11.57 -4.33
N TYR A 57 -2.32 -10.28 -4.29
CA TYR A 57 -3.32 -9.22 -4.32
C TYR A 57 -2.90 -8.14 -5.30
N TRP A 58 -3.86 -7.41 -5.82
CA TRP A 58 -3.61 -6.24 -6.65
C TRP A 58 -3.92 -4.99 -5.86
N LEU A 59 -3.03 -4.01 -5.93
CA LEU A 59 -3.25 -2.75 -5.25
C LEU A 59 -4.27 -1.92 -6.02
N ALA A 60 -5.33 -1.52 -5.35
CA ALA A 60 -6.39 -0.73 -5.95
C ALA A 60 -6.30 0.74 -5.59
N ASP A 61 -5.82 1.04 -4.39
CA ASP A 61 -5.72 2.43 -3.93
C ASP A 61 -4.65 2.50 -2.85
N GLY A 62 -4.07 3.70 -2.70
CA GLY A 62 -3.04 3.90 -1.72
C GLY A 62 -1.65 3.67 -2.27
N PHE A 63 -1.46 3.99 -3.54
CA PHE A 63 -0.16 3.75 -4.19
C PHE A 63 0.97 4.49 -3.51
N HIS A 64 0.73 5.73 -3.10
CA HIS A 64 1.79 6.50 -2.44
C HIS A 64 2.12 5.89 -1.08
N ARG A 65 1.11 5.46 -0.35
CA ARG A 65 1.34 4.83 0.95
C ARG A 65 2.08 3.52 0.81
N PHE A 66 1.74 2.76 -0.24
CA PHE A 66 2.39 1.50 -0.50
C PHE A 66 3.87 1.70 -0.83
N GLU A 67 4.15 2.63 -1.74
CA GLU A 67 5.54 2.91 -2.10
C GLU A 67 6.31 3.47 -0.91
N ALA A 68 5.64 4.29 -0.10
CA ALA A 68 6.30 4.85 1.08
C ALA A 68 6.65 3.77 2.09
N ALA A 69 5.77 2.79 2.25
CA ALA A 69 6.05 1.69 3.17
C ALA A 69 7.26 0.90 2.73
N LYS A 70 7.38 0.67 1.42
CA LYS A 70 8.56 -0.01 0.90
C LYS A 70 9.81 0.80 1.15
N LYS A 71 9.72 2.09 0.89
CA LYS A 71 10.87 2.98 1.07
C LYS A 71 11.28 3.04 2.55
N ALA A 72 10.30 2.98 3.44
CA ALA A 72 10.57 3.03 4.88
C ALA A 72 11.09 1.70 5.41
N GLY A 73 11.23 0.71 4.56
CA GLY A 73 11.77 -0.57 4.98
C GLY A 73 10.79 -1.52 5.63
N ARG A 74 9.51 -1.28 5.42
CA ARG A 74 8.49 -2.15 5.99
C ARG A 74 8.35 -3.41 5.16
N SER A 75 8.07 -4.52 5.82
CA SER A 75 7.82 -5.77 5.13
C SER A 75 6.34 -6.11 5.08
N VAL A 76 5.53 -5.46 5.91
CA VAL A 76 4.10 -5.69 5.94
C VAL A 76 3.38 -4.36 5.89
N ILE A 77 2.11 -4.41 5.47
CA ILE A 77 1.31 -3.22 5.37
C ILE A 77 -0.14 -3.62 5.67
N HIS A 78 -0.88 -2.70 6.25
CA HIS A 78 -2.30 -2.93 6.48
C HIS A 78 -3.06 -2.68 5.20
N ALA A 79 -3.97 -3.59 4.89
CA ALA A 79 -4.74 -3.53 3.66
C ALA A 79 -6.20 -3.86 3.93
N GLU A 80 -7.04 -3.33 3.08
CA GLU A 80 -8.48 -3.51 3.21
C GLU A 80 -9.06 -4.17 1.98
#